data_e67fb45c4243302bfb0807f0a7ec5431
#
_entry.id   e67fb45c4243302bfb0807f0a7ec5431
#
_cell.length_a   1.000
_cell.length_b   1.000
_cell.length_c   1.000
_cell.angle_alpha   90.00
_cell.angle_beta   90.00
_cell.angle_gamma   90.00
#
_symmetry.space_group_name_H-M   'P 1'
#
loop_
_entity.id
_entity.type
_entity.pdbx_description
1 polymer ?
#
loop_
_entity_poly.entity_id
_entity_poly.type
_entity_poly.pdbx_seq_one_letter_code
_entity_poly.pdbx_strand_id
1 'polypeptide(L)'
;MEAKQYNAWLEASVGYFTQTLKAYEANKVWSEDPKRLVFKEAATRTLDMGYAGPLGYAAAGALADFVVVDMVSQAATGQTSVQEAMETAQRRAERYYRV
;
A
#
# COMPACT_ATOMS: atom_id res chain seq x y z
N MET A 1 -16.98 17.33 1.49
CA MET A 1 -17.40 16.67 0.21
C MET A 1 -18.75 15.99 0.43
N GLU A 2 -19.71 16.23 -0.43
CA GLU A 2 -21.02 15.58 -0.33
C GLU A 2 -20.91 14.07 -0.58
N ALA A 3 -21.77 13.28 0.09
CA ALA A 3 -21.77 11.81 -0.04
C ALA A 3 -21.88 11.33 -1.50
N LYS A 4 -22.70 11.99 -2.31
CA LYS A 4 -22.85 11.68 -3.74
C LYS A 4 -21.55 11.82 -4.51
N GLN A 5 -20.81 12.90 -4.27
CA GLN A 5 -19.51 13.16 -4.92
C GLN A 5 -18.46 12.18 -4.47
N TYR A 6 -18.44 11.86 -3.17
CA TYR A 6 -17.47 10.91 -2.61
C TYR A 6 -17.69 9.50 -3.16
N ASN A 7 -18.93 9.03 -3.22
CA ASN A 7 -19.24 7.72 -3.79
C ASN A 7 -18.89 7.66 -5.28
N ALA A 8 -19.17 8.70 -6.06
CA ALA A 8 -18.80 8.78 -7.47
C ALA A 8 -17.28 8.70 -7.66
N TRP A 9 -16.53 9.36 -6.80
CA TRP A 9 -15.08 9.33 -6.82
C TRP A 9 -14.50 7.94 -6.44
N LEU A 10 -15.04 7.28 -5.42
CA LEU A 10 -14.66 5.91 -5.07
C LEU A 10 -14.90 4.95 -6.24
N GLU A 11 -16.05 5.04 -6.88
CA GLU A 11 -16.41 4.19 -8.02
C GLU A 11 -15.53 4.45 -9.24
N ALA A 12 -15.26 5.72 -9.56
CA ALA A 12 -14.42 6.10 -10.67
C ALA A 12 -12.95 5.67 -10.48
N SER A 13 -12.46 5.68 -9.24
CA SER A 13 -11.11 5.22 -8.90
C SER A 13 -10.99 3.70 -8.81
N VAL A 14 -12.11 2.98 -8.92
CA VAL A 14 -12.18 1.51 -8.80
C VAL A 14 -11.61 1.01 -7.45
N GLY A 15 -11.79 1.80 -6.39
CA GLY A 15 -11.26 1.51 -5.06
C GLY A 15 -9.76 1.73 -4.90
N TYR A 16 -9.09 2.36 -5.86
CA TYR A 16 -7.67 2.70 -5.74
C TYR A 16 -7.41 3.65 -4.57
N PHE A 17 -8.28 4.64 -4.40
CA PHE A 17 -8.28 5.48 -3.22
C PHE A 17 -9.17 4.86 -2.14
N THR A 18 -8.58 4.48 -1.03
CA THR A 18 -9.31 3.91 0.10
C THR A 18 -10.15 4.96 0.81
N GLN A 19 -11.37 4.59 1.23
CA GLN A 19 -12.18 5.52 2.03
C GLN A 19 -11.64 5.66 3.44
N THR A 20 -11.84 6.84 4.01
CA THR A 20 -11.44 7.17 5.38
C THR A 20 -12.59 7.12 6.37
N LEU A 21 -13.83 7.04 5.90
CA LEU A 21 -15.04 7.08 6.72
C LEU A 21 -15.81 5.77 6.63
N LYS A 22 -16.21 5.23 7.75
CA LYS A 22 -17.03 4.01 7.86
C LYS A 22 -18.35 4.10 7.09
N ALA A 23 -18.90 5.30 6.94
CA ALA A 23 -20.13 5.54 6.20
C ALA A 23 -20.09 5.05 4.74
N TYR A 24 -18.91 4.92 4.15
CA TYR A 24 -18.74 4.50 2.76
C TYR A 24 -18.33 3.03 2.59
N GLU A 25 -18.28 2.26 3.66
CA GLU A 25 -17.95 0.82 3.61
C GLU A 25 -19.00 0.00 2.85
N ALA A 26 -20.23 0.51 2.72
CA ALA A 26 -21.30 -0.12 1.97
C ALA A 26 -21.26 0.15 0.46
N ASN A 27 -20.29 0.97 -0.04
CA ASN A 27 -20.18 1.25 -1.45
C ASN A 27 -19.92 -0.03 -2.25
N LYS A 28 -20.60 -0.17 -3.40
CA LYS A 28 -20.52 -1.36 -4.26
C LYS A 28 -19.10 -1.68 -4.76
N VAL A 29 -18.21 -0.67 -4.85
CA VAL A 29 -16.82 -0.86 -5.29
C VAL A 29 -16.09 -1.92 -4.47
N TRP A 30 -16.46 -2.09 -3.18
CA TRP A 30 -15.83 -3.06 -2.29
C TRP A 30 -16.40 -4.48 -2.44
N SER A 31 -17.62 -4.63 -2.95
CA SER A 31 -18.30 -5.91 -3.11
C SER A 31 -18.24 -6.48 -4.54
N GLU A 32 -17.95 -5.66 -5.53
CA GLU A 32 -17.87 -6.09 -6.94
C GLU A 32 -16.70 -7.06 -7.21
N ASP A 33 -15.61 -6.93 -6.47
CA ASP A 33 -14.45 -7.80 -6.59
C ASP A 33 -13.98 -8.23 -5.19
N PRO A 34 -13.95 -9.55 -4.88
CA PRO A 34 -13.49 -10.05 -3.59
C PRO A 34 -12.08 -9.59 -3.19
N LYS A 35 -11.22 -9.31 -4.16
CA LYS A 35 -9.85 -8.82 -3.91
C LYS A 35 -9.84 -7.41 -3.33
N ARG A 36 -10.87 -6.62 -3.60
CA ARG A 36 -10.99 -5.25 -3.06
C ARG A 36 -11.54 -5.22 -1.65
N LEU A 37 -12.21 -6.28 -1.22
CA LEU A 37 -12.87 -6.34 0.09
C LEU A 37 -11.89 -6.08 1.25
N VAL A 38 -10.64 -6.51 1.12
CA VAL A 38 -9.60 -6.31 2.14
C VAL A 38 -9.26 -4.83 2.38
N PHE A 39 -9.51 -3.96 1.41
CA PHE A 39 -9.26 -2.52 1.52
C PHE A 39 -10.42 -1.73 2.14
N LYS A 40 -11.58 -2.35 2.29
CA LYS A 40 -12.78 -1.72 2.86
C LYS A 40 -12.53 -1.12 4.24
N GLU A 41 -11.77 -1.80 5.07
CA GLU A 41 -11.45 -1.42 6.44
C GLU A 41 -10.07 -0.75 6.58
N ALA A 42 -9.52 -0.22 5.50
CA ALA A 42 -8.17 0.33 5.49
C ALA A 42 -7.96 1.43 6.54
N ALA A 43 -8.97 2.30 6.76
CA ALA A 43 -8.88 3.37 7.75
C ALA A 43 -8.64 2.89 9.20
N THR A 44 -9.09 1.67 9.53
CA THR A 44 -8.95 1.08 10.87
C THR A 44 -7.84 0.05 10.98
N ARG A 45 -7.29 -0.40 9.86
CA ARG A 45 -6.28 -1.48 9.80
C ARG A 45 -4.94 -1.05 9.22
N THR A 46 -4.84 0.18 8.72
CA THR A 46 -3.59 0.71 8.19
C THR A 46 -2.60 0.96 9.34
N LEU A 47 -1.39 0.48 9.15
CA LEU A 47 -0.27 0.76 10.02
C LEU A 47 0.56 1.90 9.42
N ASP A 48 1.12 2.73 10.28
CA ASP A 48 2.02 3.78 9.83
C ASP A 48 3.28 3.19 9.23
N MET A 49 3.84 3.89 8.26
CA MET A 49 5.09 3.49 7.64
C MET A 49 6.21 3.48 8.68
N GLY A 50 6.92 2.35 8.77
CA GLY A 50 7.97 2.17 9.76
C GLY A 50 7.46 1.91 11.18
N TYR A 51 6.20 1.50 11.36
CA TYR A 51 5.55 1.26 12.66
C TYR A 51 6.31 0.29 13.58
N ALA A 52 7.11 -0.61 13.01
CA ALA A 52 7.87 -1.61 13.77
C ALA A 52 9.13 -1.04 14.45
N GLY A 53 9.46 0.21 14.20
CA GLY A 53 10.62 0.90 14.74
C GLY A 53 10.36 2.38 14.99
N PRO A 54 11.38 3.14 15.40
CA PRO A 54 11.22 4.57 15.59
C PRO A 54 10.88 5.24 14.25
N LEU A 55 9.87 6.11 14.26
CA LEU A 55 9.55 6.96 13.11
C LEU A 55 10.76 7.83 12.79
N GLY A 56 11.24 7.74 11.57
CA GLY A 56 12.44 8.46 11.20
C GLY A 56 12.72 8.48 9.70
N TYR A 57 13.83 9.08 9.36
CA TYR A 57 14.25 9.30 7.98
C TYR A 57 14.52 7.99 7.20
N ALA A 58 14.83 6.90 7.90
CA ALA A 58 15.11 5.60 7.28
C ALA A 58 13.90 5.07 6.50
N ALA A 59 12.70 5.06 7.10
CA ALA A 59 11.49 4.61 6.43
C ALA A 59 11.14 5.50 5.23
N ALA A 60 11.28 6.82 5.38
CA ALA A 60 11.05 7.78 4.31
C ALA A 60 12.02 7.59 3.15
N GLY A 61 13.30 7.36 3.45
CA GLY A 61 14.33 7.09 2.45
C GLY A 61 14.07 5.79 1.68
N ALA A 62 13.75 4.72 2.38
CA ALA A 62 13.40 3.42 1.77
C ALA A 62 12.15 3.52 0.87
N LEU A 63 11.15 4.31 1.25
CA LEU A 63 9.98 4.58 0.43
C LEU A 63 10.34 5.37 -0.83
N ALA A 64 11.10 6.45 -0.69
CA ALA A 64 11.50 7.30 -1.81
C ALA A 64 12.39 6.57 -2.84
N ASP A 65 13.14 5.57 -2.39
CA ASP A 65 13.94 4.68 -3.25
C ASP A 65 13.13 3.52 -3.86
N PHE A 66 11.81 3.50 -3.69
CA PHE A 66 10.92 2.47 -4.23
C PHE A 66 11.34 1.02 -3.93
N VAL A 67 11.98 0.77 -2.78
CA VAL A 67 12.56 -0.54 -2.43
C VAL A 67 11.53 -1.67 -2.52
N VAL A 68 10.35 -1.48 -1.91
CA VAL A 68 9.27 -2.48 -1.92
C VAL A 68 8.59 -2.56 -3.28
N VAL A 69 8.37 -1.43 -3.93
CA VAL A 69 7.72 -1.37 -5.26
C VAL A 69 8.56 -2.12 -6.29
N ASP A 70 9.87 -1.89 -6.32
CA ASP A 70 10.78 -2.58 -7.22
C ASP A 70 10.84 -4.08 -6.92
N MET A 71 10.88 -4.46 -5.65
CA MET A 71 10.86 -5.87 -5.23
C MET A 71 9.64 -6.61 -5.80
N VAL A 72 8.46 -6.05 -5.62
CA VAL A 72 7.22 -6.64 -6.10
C VAL A 72 7.18 -6.66 -7.63
N SER A 73 7.59 -5.56 -8.27
CA SER A 73 7.61 -5.43 -9.72
C SER A 73 8.55 -6.46 -10.38
N GLN A 74 9.77 -6.60 -9.88
CA GLN A 74 10.75 -7.55 -10.42
C GLN A 74 10.29 -8.99 -10.30
N ALA A 75 9.72 -9.36 -9.16
CA ALA A 75 9.18 -10.70 -8.95
C ALA A 75 7.93 -10.96 -9.81
N ALA A 76 7.00 -10.00 -9.88
CA ALA A 76 5.75 -10.15 -10.62
C ALA A 76 5.94 -10.20 -12.14
N THR A 77 6.96 -9.52 -12.67
CA THR A 77 7.29 -9.51 -14.09
C THR A 77 8.23 -10.66 -14.51
N GLY A 78 8.70 -11.45 -13.54
CA GLY A 78 9.64 -12.55 -13.81
C GLY A 78 11.06 -12.11 -14.16
N GLN A 79 11.44 -10.85 -13.87
CA GLN A 79 12.80 -10.37 -14.08
C GLN A 79 13.81 -11.07 -13.17
N THR A 80 13.39 -11.35 -11.96
CA THR A 80 14.15 -12.12 -10.96
C THR A 80 13.25 -13.12 -10.25
N SER A 81 13.82 -14.08 -9.57
CA SER A 81 13.05 -14.94 -8.67
C SER A 81 12.52 -14.13 -7.47
N VAL A 82 11.47 -14.62 -6.84
CA VAL A 82 10.92 -14.00 -5.61
C VAL A 82 12.02 -13.87 -4.55
N GLN A 83 12.83 -14.91 -4.38
CA GLN A 83 13.90 -14.94 -3.39
C GLN A 83 14.95 -13.85 -3.67
N GLU A 84 15.42 -13.73 -4.90
CA GLU A 84 16.41 -12.71 -5.29
C GLU A 84 15.86 -11.28 -5.15
N ALA A 85 14.58 -11.08 -5.50
CA ALA A 85 13.91 -9.79 -5.32
C ALA A 85 13.89 -9.38 -3.84
N MET A 86 13.53 -10.31 -2.94
CA MET A 86 13.52 -10.08 -1.49
C MET A 86 14.92 -9.78 -0.94
N GLU A 87 15.92 -10.55 -1.31
CA GLU A 87 17.32 -10.35 -0.86
C GLU A 87 17.88 -9.02 -1.33
N THR A 88 17.56 -8.63 -2.56
CA THR A 88 17.98 -7.33 -3.09
C THR A 88 17.29 -6.18 -2.37
N ALA A 89 15.99 -6.29 -2.10
CA ALA A 89 15.24 -5.30 -1.33
C ALA A 89 15.78 -5.17 0.10
N GLN A 90 16.11 -6.29 0.74
CA GLN A 90 16.71 -6.29 2.08
C GLN A 90 18.05 -5.52 2.10
N ARG A 91 18.96 -5.82 1.16
CA ARG A 91 20.24 -5.12 1.06
C ARG A 91 20.07 -3.62 0.80
N ARG A 92 19.07 -3.23 0.00
CA ARG A 92 18.76 -1.81 -0.25
C ARG A 92 18.22 -1.13 1.00
N ALA A 93 17.29 -1.77 1.70
CA ALA A 93 16.71 -1.24 2.93
C ALA A 93 17.77 -1.05 4.03
N GLU A 94 18.68 -1.97 4.18
CA GLU A 94 19.77 -1.89 5.17
C GLU A 94 20.61 -0.63 5.05
N ARG A 95 20.74 -0.05 3.85
CA ARG A 95 21.48 1.20 3.65
C ARG A 95 20.85 2.38 4.39
N TYR A 96 19.53 2.37 4.52
CA TYR A 96 18.77 3.43 5.20
C TYR A 96 18.69 3.22 6.70
N TYR A 97 18.79 1.96 7.16
CA TYR A 97 18.65 1.58 8.57
C TYR A 97 20.00 1.35 9.27
N ARG A 98 21.12 1.54 8.59
CA ARG A 98 22.42 1.57 9.24
C ARG A 98 22.57 2.87 10.02
N VAL A 99 22.68 2.73 11.30
CA VAL A 99 22.98 3.83 12.22
C VAL A 99 24.51 3.88 12.45
#